data_5f0a78a10c4c17a53c25666cad06652c
#
_entry.id   5f0a78a10c4c17a53c25666cad06652c
#
_cell.length_a   1.000
_cell.length_b   1.000
_cell.length_c   1.000
_cell.angle_alpha   90.00
_cell.angle_beta   90.00
_cell.angle_gamma   90.00
#
_symmetry.space_group_name_H-M   'P 1'
#
loop_
_entity.id
_entity.type
_entity.pdbx_description
1 polymer ?
#
loop_
_entity_poly.entity_id
_entity_poly.type
_entity_poly.pdbx_seq_one_letter_code
_entity_poly.pdbx_strand_id
1 'polypeptide(L)'
;VLLSLTVNAAEPATAELTLQQAAKRVLQQHPQLHVFDWRLKAAAGQQQLAELTPGYELGVQADNAFGTGDMSGVKSLEVTVSLSSVIELGDKRQARMAVSSASQGLLLAQRQAASLDLLGELTQRFVTVLTLQQKTALAAQTVSMTEQALTLVTQRVQRGAAPEAEQLRAKVAFKQAQLQHGL
;
A
#
# COMPACT_ATOMS: atom_id res chain seq x y z
N VAL A 1 55.08 13.84 -0.49
CA VAL A 1 54.29 13.06 -1.47
C VAL A 1 52.82 13.19 -1.05
N LEU A 2 52.09 14.14 -1.68
CA LEU A 2 50.69 14.39 -1.46
C LEU A 2 49.90 13.49 -2.46
N LEU A 3 49.22 12.47 -1.94
CA LEU A 3 48.24 11.70 -2.70
C LEU A 3 46.93 12.50 -2.74
N SER A 4 46.58 13.03 -3.90
CA SER A 4 45.26 13.59 -4.19
C SER A 4 44.28 12.45 -4.51
N LEU A 5 43.40 12.12 -3.56
CA LEU A 5 42.24 11.27 -3.79
C LEU A 5 41.20 12.07 -4.60
N THR A 6 41.08 11.80 -5.88
CA THR A 6 39.96 12.25 -6.70
C THR A 6 38.73 11.40 -6.34
N VAL A 7 37.82 11.95 -5.58
CA VAL A 7 36.47 11.40 -5.38
C VAL A 7 35.70 11.62 -6.69
N ASN A 8 35.58 10.57 -7.46
CA ASN A 8 34.72 10.54 -8.64
C ASN A 8 33.26 10.42 -8.12
N ALA A 9 32.58 11.54 -7.96
CA ALA A 9 31.14 11.55 -7.72
C ALA A 9 30.45 11.08 -9.01
N ALA A 10 30.14 9.78 -9.07
CA ALA A 10 29.24 9.26 -10.08
C ALA A 10 27.90 9.99 -9.91
N GLU A 11 27.54 10.87 -10.86
CA GLU A 11 26.19 11.38 -11.00
C GLU A 11 25.22 10.20 -10.93
N PRO A 12 24.17 10.24 -10.08
CA PRO A 12 23.16 9.21 -10.13
C PRO A 12 22.47 9.33 -11.49
N ALA A 13 22.80 8.43 -12.40
CA ALA A 13 22.01 8.23 -13.60
C ALA A 13 20.55 8.12 -13.12
N THR A 14 19.71 9.06 -13.49
CA THR A 14 18.27 9.02 -13.23
C THR A 14 17.72 7.84 -14.01
N ALA A 15 17.82 6.66 -13.40
CA ALA A 15 17.32 5.42 -13.99
C ALA A 15 15.81 5.60 -14.18
N GLU A 16 15.40 5.73 -15.44
CA GLU A 16 13.99 5.84 -15.80
C GLU A 16 13.24 4.67 -15.16
N LEU A 17 12.27 5.00 -14.31
CA LEU A 17 11.47 3.99 -13.61
C LEU A 17 10.53 3.32 -14.62
N THR A 18 10.78 2.06 -14.92
CA THR A 18 9.87 1.28 -15.79
C THR A 18 8.64 0.82 -15.02
N LEU A 19 7.53 0.59 -15.74
CA LEU A 19 6.29 0.05 -15.14
C LEU A 19 6.56 -1.28 -14.40
N GLN A 20 7.40 -2.15 -14.96
CA GLN A 20 7.75 -3.43 -14.35
C GLN A 20 8.50 -3.26 -13.01
N GLN A 21 9.43 -2.32 -12.94
CA GLN A 21 10.15 -2.01 -11.70
C GLN A 21 9.21 -1.41 -10.64
N ALA A 22 8.30 -0.51 -11.05
CA ALA A 22 7.28 0.06 -10.19
C ALA A 22 6.33 -1.03 -9.66
N ALA A 23 5.85 -1.94 -10.51
CA ALA A 23 5.00 -3.06 -10.13
C ALA A 23 5.68 -3.97 -9.11
N LYS A 24 6.95 -4.31 -9.32
CA LYS A 24 7.72 -5.12 -8.37
C LYS A 24 7.84 -4.44 -7.00
N ARG A 25 8.09 -3.13 -6.96
CA ARG A 25 8.16 -2.36 -5.70
C ARG A 25 6.83 -2.33 -4.98
N VAL A 26 5.73 -2.08 -5.71
CA VAL A 26 4.38 -2.07 -5.12
C VAL A 26 4.04 -3.42 -4.51
N LEU A 27 4.24 -4.52 -5.24
CA LEU A 27 3.95 -5.86 -4.73
C LEU A 27 4.79 -6.27 -3.52
N GLN A 28 6.01 -5.74 -3.40
CA GLN A 28 6.92 -6.06 -2.31
C GLN A 28 6.79 -5.14 -1.09
N GLN A 29 6.42 -3.89 -1.27
CA GLN A 29 6.55 -2.86 -0.22
C GLN A 29 5.24 -2.15 0.13
N HIS A 30 4.12 -2.46 -0.58
CA HIS A 30 2.89 -1.73 -0.33
C HIS A 30 2.29 -2.12 1.03
N PRO A 31 2.01 -1.14 1.92
CA PRO A 31 1.52 -1.42 3.29
C PRO A 31 0.25 -2.25 3.33
N GLN A 32 -0.67 -2.05 2.37
CA GLN A 32 -1.92 -2.80 2.29
C GLN A 32 -1.70 -4.31 2.10
N LEU A 33 -0.65 -4.72 1.38
CA LEU A 33 -0.32 -6.14 1.21
C LEU A 33 0.31 -6.73 2.47
N HIS A 34 1.10 -5.94 3.22
CA HIS A 34 1.63 -6.38 4.50
C HIS A 34 0.57 -6.65 5.56
N VAL A 35 -0.59 -5.97 5.50
CA VAL A 35 -1.73 -6.28 6.38
C VAL A 35 -2.19 -7.73 6.18
N PHE A 36 -2.19 -8.23 4.95
CA PHE A 36 -2.54 -9.64 4.68
C PHE A 36 -1.52 -10.61 5.26
N ASP A 37 -0.23 -10.27 5.31
CA ASP A 37 0.78 -11.14 5.91
C ASP A 37 0.50 -11.36 7.42
N TRP A 38 0.08 -10.30 8.14
CA TRP A 38 -0.33 -10.41 9.54
C TRP A 38 -1.65 -11.17 9.70
N ARG A 39 -2.63 -10.94 8.82
CA ARG A 39 -3.91 -11.67 8.85
C ARG A 39 -3.70 -13.16 8.58
N LEU A 40 -2.81 -13.53 7.67
CA LEU A 40 -2.46 -14.92 7.40
C LEU A 40 -1.76 -15.57 8.59
N LYS A 41 -0.87 -14.86 9.28
CA LYS A 41 -0.27 -15.36 10.54
C LYS A 41 -1.32 -15.57 11.62
N ALA A 42 -2.27 -14.65 11.77
CA ALA A 42 -3.37 -14.82 12.72
C ALA A 42 -4.27 -16.01 12.33
N ALA A 43 -4.58 -16.18 11.05
CA ALA A 43 -5.35 -17.32 10.56
C ALA A 43 -4.62 -18.66 10.79
N ALA A 44 -3.30 -18.70 10.64
CA ALA A 44 -2.50 -19.88 10.99
C ALA A 44 -2.59 -20.22 12.49
N GLY A 45 -2.58 -19.21 13.38
CA GLY A 45 -2.84 -19.41 14.81
C GLY A 45 -4.26 -19.94 15.08
N GLN A 46 -5.27 -19.43 14.37
CA GLN A 46 -6.65 -19.95 14.45
C GLN A 46 -6.73 -21.42 13.98
N GLN A 47 -5.98 -21.78 12.95
CA GLN A 47 -5.88 -23.17 12.51
C GLN A 47 -5.32 -24.07 13.59
N GLN A 48 -4.24 -23.66 14.26
CA GLN A 48 -3.66 -24.41 15.38
C GLN A 48 -4.67 -24.55 16.54
N LEU A 49 -5.41 -23.50 16.87
CA LEU A 49 -6.47 -23.56 17.89
C LEU A 49 -7.59 -24.52 17.50
N ALA A 50 -7.98 -24.54 16.21
CA ALA A 50 -9.01 -25.44 15.71
C ALA A 50 -8.61 -26.93 15.77
N GLU A 51 -7.29 -27.21 15.75
CA GLU A 51 -6.71 -28.54 15.87
C GLU A 51 -6.68 -29.08 17.31
N LEU A 52 -6.76 -28.19 18.30
CA LEU A 52 -6.69 -28.61 19.70
C LEU A 52 -7.95 -29.37 20.10
N THR A 53 -7.74 -30.43 20.88
CA THR A 53 -8.82 -31.09 21.64
C THR A 53 -9.08 -30.30 22.94
N PRO A 54 -10.32 -30.29 23.46
CA PRO A 54 -10.61 -29.73 24.77
C PRO A 54 -9.68 -30.33 25.83
N GLY A 55 -9.13 -29.44 26.68
CA GLY A 55 -8.28 -29.85 27.78
C GLY A 55 -9.05 -30.39 28.97
N TYR A 56 -8.30 -30.84 29.98
CA TYR A 56 -8.87 -31.15 31.28
C TYR A 56 -8.94 -29.87 32.11
N GLU A 57 -10.06 -29.71 32.83
CA GLU A 57 -10.28 -28.61 33.78
C GLU A 57 -10.28 -29.19 35.20
N LEU A 58 -9.38 -28.70 36.04
CA LEU A 58 -9.31 -29.02 37.45
C LEU A 58 -9.98 -27.90 38.23
N GLY A 59 -11.11 -28.23 38.87
CA GLY A 59 -11.82 -27.33 39.77
C GLY A 59 -11.54 -27.67 41.24
N VAL A 60 -11.33 -26.64 42.06
CA VAL A 60 -11.26 -26.78 43.51
C VAL A 60 -12.23 -25.80 44.10
N GLN A 61 -13.23 -26.32 44.83
CA GLN A 61 -14.27 -25.54 45.51
C GLN A 61 -14.21 -25.79 47.01
N ALA A 62 -14.30 -24.73 47.79
CA ALA A 62 -14.36 -24.79 49.24
C ALA A 62 -15.68 -24.15 49.72
N ASP A 63 -16.53 -24.94 50.28
CA ASP A 63 -17.83 -24.52 50.79
C ASP A 63 -17.85 -24.52 52.33
N ASN A 64 -18.78 -23.75 52.92
CA ASN A 64 -18.95 -23.66 54.35
C ASN A 64 -17.71 -23.20 55.15
N ALA A 65 -16.83 -22.44 54.50
CA ALA A 65 -15.68 -21.83 55.17
C ALA A 65 -16.07 -20.49 55.81
N PHE A 66 -15.62 -20.27 57.06
CA PHE A 66 -15.80 -19.00 57.80
C PHE A 66 -17.24 -18.60 58.04
N GLY A 67 -18.18 -19.55 58.20
CA GLY A 67 -19.56 -19.34 58.54
C GLY A 67 -19.74 -18.88 60.00
N THR A 68 -21.00 -18.59 60.41
CA THR A 68 -21.41 -18.22 61.78
C THR A 68 -22.30 -19.30 62.41
N GLY A 69 -22.39 -19.34 63.73
CA GLY A 69 -23.20 -20.34 64.46
C GLY A 69 -22.54 -21.73 64.43
N ASP A 70 -23.32 -22.76 64.14
CA ASP A 70 -22.84 -24.15 64.07
C ASP A 70 -21.83 -24.41 62.96
N MET A 71 -21.78 -23.53 61.96
CA MET A 71 -20.81 -23.56 60.83
C MET A 71 -19.63 -22.62 61.05
N SER A 72 -19.33 -22.21 62.30
CA SER A 72 -18.26 -21.27 62.59
C SER A 72 -16.88 -21.82 62.36
N GLY A 73 -16.00 -21.05 61.71
CA GLY A 73 -14.62 -21.39 61.38
C GLY A 73 -14.53 -22.43 60.27
N VAL A 74 -13.69 -23.46 60.46
CA VAL A 74 -13.44 -24.52 59.48
C VAL A 74 -14.07 -25.86 59.87
N LYS A 75 -14.96 -25.89 60.87
CA LYS A 75 -15.55 -27.13 61.36
C LYS A 75 -16.46 -27.85 60.36
N SER A 76 -17.08 -27.08 59.48
CA SER A 76 -18.00 -27.57 58.42
C SER A 76 -17.40 -27.35 57.03
N LEU A 77 -16.07 -27.15 56.94
CA LEU A 77 -15.38 -26.95 55.64
C LEU A 77 -15.54 -28.20 54.80
N GLU A 78 -16.14 -28.00 53.63
CA GLU A 78 -16.20 -29.00 52.57
C GLU A 78 -15.31 -28.58 51.41
N VAL A 79 -14.41 -29.46 50.99
CA VAL A 79 -13.51 -29.22 49.87
C VAL A 79 -13.84 -30.24 48.77
N THR A 80 -14.32 -29.73 47.65
CA THR A 80 -14.60 -30.53 46.46
C THR A 80 -13.50 -30.32 45.42
N VAL A 81 -12.87 -31.39 44.97
CA VAL A 81 -11.93 -31.40 43.85
C VAL A 81 -12.63 -32.10 42.69
N SER A 82 -12.76 -31.42 41.57
CA SER A 82 -13.40 -31.92 40.35
C SER A 82 -12.43 -31.91 39.21
N LEU A 83 -12.48 -32.95 38.38
CA LEU A 83 -11.77 -33.02 37.09
C LEU A 83 -12.82 -33.21 35.98
N SER A 84 -12.88 -32.28 35.06
CA SER A 84 -13.78 -32.34 33.92
C SER A 84 -13.06 -32.26 32.62
N SER A 85 -13.67 -32.84 31.58
CA SER A 85 -13.19 -32.71 30.20
C SER A 85 -14.39 -32.81 29.24
N VAL A 86 -14.31 -32.10 28.12
CA VAL A 86 -15.33 -32.12 27.07
C VAL A 86 -14.94 -33.14 26.01
N ILE A 87 -15.74 -34.17 25.83
CA ILE A 87 -15.57 -35.16 24.74
C ILE A 87 -16.40 -34.66 23.55
N GLU A 88 -15.69 -34.29 22.48
CA GLU A 88 -16.34 -33.85 21.24
C GLU A 88 -16.78 -35.07 20.41
N LEU A 89 -18.07 -35.19 20.16
CA LEU A 89 -18.66 -36.24 19.31
C LEU A 89 -19.06 -35.67 17.94
N GLY A 90 -19.08 -36.51 16.89
CA GLY A 90 -19.64 -36.17 15.58
C GLY A 90 -18.80 -35.21 14.75
N ASP A 91 -17.47 -35.46 14.62
CA ASP A 91 -16.56 -34.77 13.69
C ASP A 91 -16.47 -33.24 13.87
N LYS A 92 -16.89 -32.70 15.03
CA LYS A 92 -16.89 -31.25 15.32
C LYS A 92 -15.49 -30.62 15.14
N ARG A 93 -14.44 -31.33 15.55
CA ARG A 93 -13.06 -30.89 15.37
C ARG A 93 -12.70 -30.76 13.88
N GLN A 94 -13.04 -31.74 13.05
CA GLN A 94 -12.80 -31.70 11.62
C GLN A 94 -13.56 -30.56 10.96
N ALA A 95 -14.81 -30.31 11.36
CA ALA A 95 -15.61 -29.19 10.88
C ALA A 95 -14.96 -27.85 11.24
N ARG A 96 -14.44 -27.66 12.48
CA ARG A 96 -13.70 -26.45 12.87
C ARG A 96 -12.44 -26.25 12.02
N MET A 97 -11.68 -27.32 11.82
CA MET A 97 -10.49 -27.29 10.98
C MET A 97 -10.80 -26.92 9.53
N ALA A 98 -11.89 -27.47 8.97
CA ALA A 98 -12.35 -27.15 7.62
C ALA A 98 -12.76 -25.68 7.48
N VAL A 99 -13.49 -25.12 8.45
CA VAL A 99 -13.87 -23.71 8.47
C VAL A 99 -12.63 -22.81 8.55
N SER A 100 -11.67 -23.14 9.41
CA SER A 100 -10.43 -22.38 9.55
C SER A 100 -9.60 -22.42 8.27
N SER A 101 -9.46 -23.59 7.64
CA SER A 101 -8.77 -23.75 6.36
C SER A 101 -9.45 -22.98 5.23
N ALA A 102 -10.79 -23.02 5.14
CA ALA A 102 -11.54 -22.24 4.16
C ALA A 102 -11.37 -20.72 4.37
N SER A 103 -11.33 -20.26 5.63
CA SER A 103 -11.08 -18.85 5.98
C SER A 103 -9.68 -18.41 5.55
N GLN A 104 -8.67 -19.26 5.71
CA GLN A 104 -7.32 -18.98 5.21
C GLN A 104 -7.29 -18.90 3.67
N GLY A 105 -7.98 -19.81 2.99
CA GLY A 105 -8.13 -19.76 1.52
C GLY A 105 -8.80 -18.47 1.04
N LEU A 106 -9.83 -18.00 1.74
CA LEU A 106 -10.49 -16.72 1.47
C LEU A 106 -9.51 -15.54 1.60
N LEU A 107 -8.69 -15.50 2.65
CA LEU A 107 -7.68 -14.44 2.85
C LEU A 107 -6.64 -14.43 1.73
N LEU A 108 -6.21 -15.59 1.24
CA LEU A 108 -5.29 -15.68 0.09
C LEU A 108 -5.93 -15.12 -1.18
N ALA A 109 -7.18 -15.46 -1.46
CA ALA A 109 -7.91 -14.91 -2.60
C ALA A 109 -8.11 -13.39 -2.49
N GLN A 110 -8.44 -12.88 -1.30
CA GLN A 110 -8.55 -11.44 -1.04
C GLN A 110 -7.20 -10.71 -1.23
N ARG A 111 -6.09 -11.31 -0.79
CA ARG A 111 -4.75 -10.75 -1.02
C ARG A 111 -4.43 -10.68 -2.51
N GLN A 112 -4.79 -11.71 -3.26
CA GLN A 112 -4.59 -11.73 -4.72
C GLN A 112 -5.43 -10.65 -5.41
N ALA A 113 -6.71 -10.51 -5.05
CA ALA A 113 -7.56 -9.44 -5.57
C ALA A 113 -6.98 -8.05 -5.27
N ALA A 114 -6.60 -7.79 -4.01
CA ALA A 114 -5.98 -6.52 -3.62
C ALA A 114 -4.67 -6.22 -4.38
N SER A 115 -3.86 -7.25 -4.70
CA SER A 115 -2.65 -7.05 -5.51
C SER A 115 -2.97 -6.69 -6.95
N LEU A 116 -4.03 -7.25 -7.55
CA LEU A 116 -4.48 -6.89 -8.89
C LEU A 116 -5.05 -5.47 -8.94
N ASP A 117 -5.83 -5.07 -7.94
CA ASP A 117 -6.36 -3.71 -7.83
C ASP A 117 -5.23 -2.67 -7.74
N LEU A 118 -4.22 -2.94 -6.91
CA LEU A 118 -3.03 -2.08 -6.78
C LEU A 118 -2.24 -1.98 -8.09
N LEU A 119 -2.11 -3.07 -8.84
CA LEU A 119 -1.45 -3.05 -10.15
C LEU A 119 -2.26 -2.26 -11.18
N GLY A 120 -3.58 -2.35 -11.13
CA GLY A 120 -4.49 -1.54 -11.96
C GLY A 120 -4.32 -0.05 -11.67
N GLU A 121 -4.37 0.35 -10.40
CA GLU A 121 -4.15 1.72 -9.96
C GLU A 121 -2.76 2.25 -10.34
N LEU A 122 -1.71 1.44 -10.11
CA LEU A 122 -0.36 1.77 -10.52
C LEU A 122 -0.27 2.05 -12.03
N THR A 123 -0.85 1.17 -12.84
CA THR A 123 -0.81 1.31 -14.30
C THR A 123 -1.48 2.61 -14.74
N GLN A 124 -2.65 2.92 -14.18
CA GLN A 124 -3.36 4.15 -14.48
C GLN A 124 -2.54 5.39 -14.10
N ARG A 125 -1.95 5.41 -12.90
CA ARG A 125 -1.09 6.51 -12.43
C ARG A 125 0.17 6.64 -13.29
N PHE A 126 0.79 5.53 -13.66
CA PHE A 126 1.98 5.52 -14.51
C PHE A 126 1.70 6.12 -15.90
N VAL A 127 0.60 5.71 -16.55
CA VAL A 127 0.17 6.27 -17.84
C VAL A 127 -0.13 7.78 -17.70
N THR A 128 -0.75 8.19 -16.61
CA THR A 128 -1.02 9.61 -16.35
C THR A 128 0.27 10.42 -16.28
N VAL A 129 1.28 9.93 -15.55
CA VAL A 129 2.59 10.60 -15.45
C VAL A 129 3.26 10.70 -16.82
N LEU A 130 3.28 9.61 -17.60
CA LEU A 130 3.83 9.63 -18.96
C LEU A 130 3.11 10.65 -19.85
N THR A 131 1.78 10.70 -19.77
CA THR A 131 0.98 11.66 -20.54
C THR A 131 1.32 13.11 -20.15
N LEU A 132 1.49 13.38 -18.86
CA LEU A 132 1.87 14.70 -18.39
C LEU A 132 3.28 15.08 -18.85
N GLN A 133 4.23 14.16 -18.80
CA GLN A 133 5.59 14.39 -19.31
C GLN A 133 5.57 14.73 -20.81
N GLN A 134 4.81 14.00 -21.62
CA GLN A 134 4.67 14.28 -23.05
C GLN A 134 3.98 15.63 -23.31
N LYS A 135 2.95 15.97 -22.55
CA LYS A 135 2.29 17.28 -22.65
C LYS A 135 3.24 18.42 -22.31
N THR A 136 4.04 18.28 -21.26
CA THR A 136 5.03 19.29 -20.87
C THR A 136 6.08 19.48 -21.95
N ALA A 137 6.59 18.38 -22.53
CA ALA A 137 7.55 18.42 -23.62
C ALA A 137 6.96 19.13 -24.88
N LEU A 138 5.72 18.80 -25.22
CA LEU A 138 5.02 19.45 -26.36
C LEU A 138 4.78 20.94 -26.09
N ALA A 139 4.38 21.31 -24.88
CA ALA A 139 4.19 22.71 -24.49
C ALA A 139 5.53 23.50 -24.61
N ALA A 140 6.65 22.93 -24.18
CA ALA A 140 7.98 23.52 -24.33
C ALA A 140 8.33 23.73 -25.81
N GLN A 141 8.05 22.75 -26.69
CA GLN A 141 8.25 22.90 -28.13
C GLN A 141 7.38 24.02 -28.71
N THR A 142 6.11 24.12 -28.26
CA THR A 142 5.19 25.19 -28.71
C THR A 142 5.70 26.57 -28.31
N VAL A 143 6.24 26.74 -27.11
CA VAL A 143 6.90 27.98 -26.67
C VAL A 143 8.06 28.33 -27.60
N SER A 144 8.96 27.39 -27.87
CA SER A 144 10.11 27.60 -28.78
C SER A 144 9.67 27.98 -30.19
N MET A 145 8.67 27.30 -30.75
CA MET A 145 8.14 27.62 -32.09
C MET A 145 7.50 29.01 -32.17
N THR A 146 6.72 29.38 -31.17
CA THR A 146 6.07 30.71 -31.13
C THR A 146 7.06 31.84 -30.88
N GLU A 147 8.15 31.59 -30.14
CA GLU A 147 9.26 32.52 -29.97
C GLU A 147 10.01 32.78 -31.29
N GLN A 148 10.32 31.70 -32.03
CA GLN A 148 10.95 31.82 -33.35
C GLN A 148 10.03 32.58 -34.33
N ALA A 149 8.73 32.30 -34.33
CA ALA A 149 7.76 33.03 -35.15
C ALA A 149 7.70 34.53 -34.80
N LEU A 150 7.71 34.87 -33.49
CA LEU A 150 7.74 36.24 -33.03
C LEU A 150 9.01 36.96 -33.51
N THR A 151 10.16 36.30 -33.42
CA THR A 151 11.45 36.83 -33.89
C THR A 151 11.42 37.13 -35.38
N LEU A 152 10.94 36.20 -36.20
CA LEU A 152 10.86 36.37 -37.67
C LEU A 152 9.89 37.51 -38.03
N VAL A 153 8.72 37.56 -37.40
CA VAL A 153 7.73 38.65 -37.67
C VAL A 153 8.31 40.00 -37.24
N THR A 154 8.98 40.07 -36.09
CA THR A 154 9.63 41.32 -35.63
C THR A 154 10.66 41.82 -36.65
N GLN A 155 11.49 40.94 -37.21
CA GLN A 155 12.47 41.32 -38.27
C GLN A 155 11.78 41.82 -39.57
N ARG A 156 10.64 41.21 -39.94
CA ARG A 156 9.85 41.67 -41.11
C ARG A 156 9.25 43.03 -40.89
N VAL A 157 8.70 43.31 -39.72
CA VAL A 157 8.14 44.61 -39.36
C VAL A 157 9.22 45.70 -39.37
N GLN A 158 10.40 45.43 -38.80
CA GLN A 158 11.56 46.36 -38.82
C GLN A 158 12.06 46.71 -40.21
N ARG A 159 11.92 45.79 -41.19
CA ARG A 159 12.24 46.00 -42.56
C ARG A 159 11.09 46.63 -43.42
N GLY A 160 9.97 46.96 -42.75
CA GLY A 160 8.77 47.49 -43.47
C GLY A 160 8.00 46.46 -44.28
N ALA A 161 8.31 45.15 -44.12
CA ALA A 161 7.71 44.05 -44.87
C ALA A 161 6.49 43.38 -44.23
N ALA A 162 6.08 43.85 -43.03
CA ALA A 162 4.86 43.41 -42.32
C ALA A 162 4.29 44.53 -41.43
N PRO A 163 2.96 44.55 -41.20
CA PRO A 163 2.34 45.53 -40.34
C PRO A 163 2.58 45.20 -38.85
N GLU A 164 2.64 46.21 -37.98
CA GLU A 164 2.82 46.06 -36.53
C GLU A 164 1.76 45.16 -35.87
N ALA A 165 0.54 45.10 -36.42
CA ALA A 165 -0.55 44.23 -35.96
C ALA A 165 -0.14 42.73 -36.00
N GLU A 166 0.68 42.31 -36.97
CA GLU A 166 1.19 40.93 -37.02
C GLU A 166 2.15 40.64 -35.90
N GLN A 167 3.03 41.61 -35.55
CA GLN A 167 3.95 41.47 -34.42
C GLN A 167 3.17 41.35 -33.09
N LEU A 168 2.15 42.15 -32.90
CA LEU A 168 1.31 42.07 -31.69
C LEU A 168 0.61 40.69 -31.55
N ARG A 169 0.07 40.18 -32.65
CA ARG A 169 -0.54 38.83 -32.68
C ARG A 169 0.47 37.75 -32.34
N ALA A 170 1.69 37.78 -32.92
CA ALA A 170 2.74 36.83 -32.61
C ALA A 170 3.17 36.93 -31.15
N LYS A 171 3.26 38.14 -30.57
CA LYS A 171 3.57 38.36 -29.15
C LYS A 171 2.50 37.77 -28.23
N VAL A 172 1.22 37.92 -28.56
CA VAL A 172 0.10 37.32 -27.81
C VAL A 172 0.19 35.80 -27.87
N ALA A 173 0.40 35.22 -29.06
CA ALA A 173 0.53 33.77 -29.21
C ALA A 173 1.69 33.20 -28.39
N PHE A 174 2.86 33.87 -28.39
CA PHE A 174 3.99 33.49 -27.56
C PHE A 174 3.67 33.55 -26.06
N LYS A 175 3.02 34.60 -25.59
CA LYS A 175 2.61 34.73 -24.20
C LYS A 175 1.59 33.66 -23.78
N GLN A 176 0.64 33.31 -24.66
CA GLN A 176 -0.28 32.21 -24.41
C GLN A 176 0.43 30.87 -24.29
N ALA A 177 1.41 30.58 -25.17
CA ALA A 177 2.20 29.37 -25.10
C ALA A 177 3.01 29.29 -23.79
N GLN A 178 3.60 30.42 -23.35
CA GLN A 178 4.30 30.48 -22.04
C GLN A 178 3.38 30.17 -20.87
N LEU A 179 2.16 30.71 -20.86
CA LEU A 179 1.18 30.42 -19.81
C LEU A 179 0.76 28.96 -19.78
N GLN A 180 0.55 28.35 -20.96
CA GLN A 180 0.19 26.93 -21.07
C GLN A 180 1.34 25.99 -20.64
N HIS A 181 2.58 26.41 -20.80
CA HIS A 181 3.74 25.63 -20.32
C HIS A 181 3.95 25.76 -18.83
N GLY A 182 3.54 26.88 -18.21
CA GLY A 182 3.71 27.14 -16.78
C GLY A 182 2.58 26.59 -15.89
N LEU A 183 1.51 26.03 -16.49
CA LEU A 183 0.40 25.33 -15.82
C LEU A 183 0.67 23.83 -15.75
#